data_165b0d1428ff9b6f8f3cc477321db379
#
_entry.id   165b0d1428ff9b6f8f3cc477321db379
#
_cell.length_a   1.000
_cell.length_b   1.000
_cell.length_c   1.000
_cell.angle_alpha   90.00
_cell.angle_beta   90.00
_cell.angle_gamma   90.00
#
_symmetry.space_group_name_H-M   'P 1'
#
loop_
_entity.id
_entity.type
_entity.pdbx_description
1 polymer ?
#
loop_
_entity_poly.entity_id
_entity_poly.type
_entity_poly.pdbx_seq_one_letter_code
_entity_poly.pdbx_strand_id
1 'polypeptide(L)'
;MERRNYRCADYTKVVALMIPVLFPSTATEFKTQGLGVLTDCISCQVTEERNGAYELEMQYPVSGVHYAEIETRCIVLAIPSPYRLSQPFRIYRVTSPLNGVVTIYAQHISYDLSGVPLNPFTASSAGETMVKLQSQAAIASPFRFFIDKSV
;
A
#
# COMPACT_ATOMS: atom_id res chain seq x y z
N MET A 1 -21.21 15.10 17.78
CA MET A 1 -19.94 14.44 17.45
C MET A 1 -20.15 12.95 17.63
N GLU A 2 -20.58 12.28 16.57
CA GLU A 2 -21.09 10.91 16.63
C GLU A 2 -19.98 9.93 16.24
N ARG A 3 -19.51 9.17 17.19
CA ARG A 3 -18.58 8.05 16.95
C ARG A 3 -19.39 6.88 16.40
N ARG A 4 -19.28 6.61 15.11
CA ARG A 4 -19.83 5.39 14.56
C ARG A 4 -18.91 4.21 14.92
N ASN A 5 -19.35 3.44 15.92
CA ASN A 5 -18.78 2.14 16.23
C ASN A 5 -19.21 1.14 15.14
N TYR A 6 -18.30 0.80 14.24
CA TYR A 6 -18.49 -0.35 13.37
C TYR A 6 -18.21 -1.62 14.19
N ARG A 7 -19.26 -2.40 14.47
CA ARG A 7 -19.12 -3.68 15.16
C ARG A 7 -18.47 -4.72 14.24
N CYS A 8 -17.53 -5.47 14.79
CA CYS A 8 -16.72 -6.54 14.21
C CYS A 8 -17.50 -7.81 13.76
N ALA A 9 -18.78 -7.75 13.43
CA ALA A 9 -19.63 -8.94 13.21
C ALA A 9 -19.65 -9.46 11.76
N ASP A 10 -19.15 -8.72 10.76
CA ASP A 10 -19.23 -9.13 9.34
C ASP A 10 -17.86 -9.37 8.66
N TYR A 11 -16.78 -9.37 9.41
CA TYR A 11 -15.43 -9.51 8.85
C TYR A 11 -15.10 -10.90 8.29
N THR A 12 -15.76 -11.94 8.75
CA THR A 12 -15.48 -13.33 8.30
C THR A 12 -15.84 -13.58 6.83
N LYS A 13 -16.72 -12.81 6.25
CA LYS A 13 -17.14 -12.97 4.84
C LYS A 13 -16.32 -12.12 3.87
N VAL A 14 -15.70 -11.07 4.36
CA VAL A 14 -14.88 -10.12 3.58
C VAL A 14 -13.42 -10.58 3.48
N VAL A 15 -12.91 -11.25 4.50
CA VAL A 15 -11.54 -11.82 4.51
C VAL A 15 -11.33 -12.86 3.40
N ALA A 16 -12.37 -13.59 3.00
CA ALA A 16 -12.30 -14.58 1.94
C ALA A 16 -12.18 -13.99 0.51
N LEU A 17 -12.41 -12.69 0.34
CA LEU A 17 -12.34 -11.98 -0.96
C LEU A 17 -11.05 -11.14 -1.10
N MET A 18 -10.20 -11.13 -0.09
CA MET A 18 -9.03 -10.24 -0.02
C MET A 18 -7.72 -11.01 -0.01
N ILE A 19 -7.53 -11.92 -0.98
CA ILE A 19 -6.22 -12.58 -1.12
C ILE A 19 -5.24 -11.55 -1.67
N PRO A 20 -4.19 -11.18 -0.92
CA PRO A 20 -3.22 -10.21 -1.39
C PRO A 20 -2.37 -10.78 -2.51
N VAL A 21 -1.82 -9.88 -3.34
CA VAL A 21 -0.95 -10.25 -4.46
C VAL A 21 0.41 -9.61 -4.25
N LEU A 22 1.47 -10.39 -4.41
CA LEU A 22 2.85 -9.95 -4.27
C LEU A 22 3.39 -9.42 -5.59
N PHE A 23 4.03 -8.26 -5.57
CA PHE A 23 4.69 -7.63 -6.70
C PHE A 23 6.16 -7.34 -6.39
N PRO A 24 7.04 -7.32 -7.40
CA PRO A 24 8.44 -6.94 -7.20
C PRO A 24 8.56 -5.46 -6.78
N SER A 25 9.69 -5.12 -6.16
CA SER A 25 9.98 -3.77 -5.66
C SER A 25 9.95 -2.67 -6.74
N THR A 26 10.15 -3.05 -7.98
CA THR A 26 10.19 -2.15 -9.16
C THR A 26 8.84 -1.99 -9.85
N ALA A 27 7.78 -2.67 -9.40
CA ALA A 27 6.47 -2.60 -10.01
C ALA A 27 5.88 -1.18 -9.92
N THR A 28 5.40 -0.67 -11.05
CA THR A 28 4.68 0.61 -11.18
C THR A 28 3.25 0.42 -11.65
N GLU A 29 2.90 -0.78 -12.11
CA GLU A 29 1.56 -1.19 -12.54
C GLU A 29 1.15 -2.49 -11.84
N PHE A 30 -0.14 -2.58 -11.49
CA PHE A 30 -0.70 -3.66 -10.67
C PHE A 30 -1.88 -4.36 -11.38
N LYS A 31 -1.72 -4.61 -12.70
CA LYS A 31 -2.77 -5.20 -13.54
C LYS A 31 -2.64 -6.72 -13.72
N THR A 32 -1.56 -7.31 -13.22
CA THR A 32 -1.24 -8.73 -13.34
C THR A 32 -1.28 -9.42 -11.99
N GLN A 33 -0.93 -10.70 -11.96
CA GLN A 33 -0.77 -11.45 -10.70
C GLN A 33 0.62 -11.25 -10.06
N GLY A 34 1.44 -10.34 -10.58
CA GLY A 34 2.77 -10.03 -10.05
C GLY A 34 3.68 -11.24 -9.96
N LEU A 35 4.34 -11.41 -8.81
CA LEU A 35 5.13 -12.60 -8.46
C LEU A 35 4.21 -13.76 -8.06
N GLY A 36 3.05 -13.47 -7.48
CA GLY A 36 2.07 -14.49 -7.15
C GLY A 36 0.98 -14.02 -6.20
N VAL A 37 -0.07 -14.82 -6.16
CA VAL A 37 -1.21 -14.61 -5.26
C VAL A 37 -0.90 -15.29 -3.93
N LEU A 38 -0.97 -14.56 -2.84
CA LEU A 38 -0.60 -15.02 -1.49
C LEU A 38 -1.75 -15.83 -0.86
N THR A 39 -2.10 -16.96 -1.49
CA THR A 39 -3.24 -17.82 -1.06
C THR A 39 -3.07 -18.40 0.33
N ASP A 40 -1.81 -18.57 0.79
CA ASP A 40 -1.50 -19.11 2.11
C ASP A 40 -1.50 -18.04 3.21
N CYS A 41 -1.91 -16.81 2.88
CA CYS A 41 -2.00 -15.72 3.84
C CYS A 41 -2.94 -16.07 4.99
N ILE A 42 -2.42 -16.01 6.23
CA ILE A 42 -3.18 -16.34 7.44
C ILE A 42 -4.09 -15.17 7.83
N SER A 43 -3.54 -13.96 7.77
CA SER A 43 -4.28 -12.72 8.04
C SER A 43 -3.66 -11.57 7.27
N CYS A 44 -4.50 -10.65 6.81
CA CYS A 44 -4.08 -9.41 6.16
C CYS A 44 -5.02 -8.30 6.61
N GLN A 45 -4.49 -7.35 7.36
CA GLN A 45 -5.25 -6.23 7.91
C GLN A 45 -4.66 -4.91 7.43
N VAL A 46 -5.52 -4.01 6.98
CA VAL A 46 -5.14 -2.65 6.61
C VAL A 46 -5.73 -1.67 7.63
N THR A 47 -4.90 -0.80 8.14
CA THR A 47 -5.27 0.33 8.99
C THR A 47 -5.18 1.60 8.18
N GLU A 48 -6.29 2.33 8.04
CA GLU A 48 -6.35 3.65 7.39
C GLU A 48 -6.88 4.68 8.38
N GLU A 49 -6.05 5.64 8.75
CA GLU A 49 -6.39 6.74 9.64
C GLU A 49 -6.39 8.06 8.87
N ARG A 50 -7.40 8.89 9.11
CA ARG A 50 -7.45 10.23 8.51
C ARG A 50 -6.31 11.09 9.06
N ASN A 51 -5.41 11.54 8.18
CA ASN A 51 -4.19 12.28 8.52
C ASN A 51 -3.23 11.49 9.43
N GLY A 52 -3.27 10.17 9.37
CA GLY A 52 -2.49 9.26 10.19
C GLY A 52 -1.92 8.10 9.38
N ALA A 53 -1.81 6.95 10.03
CA ALA A 53 -1.25 5.75 9.43
C ALA A 53 -2.10 5.21 8.27
N TYR A 54 -1.43 4.74 7.22
CA TYR A 54 -2.02 3.94 6.16
C TYR A 54 -1.09 2.75 5.91
N GLU A 55 -1.31 1.70 6.68
CA GLU A 55 -0.38 0.59 6.84
C GLU A 55 -1.10 -0.75 6.69
N LEU A 56 -0.33 -1.77 6.34
CA LEU A 56 -0.77 -3.15 6.23
C LEU A 56 0.07 -4.02 7.17
N GLU A 57 -0.61 -4.88 7.93
CA GLU A 57 -0.02 -5.98 8.68
C GLU A 57 -0.54 -7.30 8.13
N MET A 58 0.38 -8.22 7.80
CA MET A 58 0.04 -9.52 7.23
C MET A 58 0.82 -10.62 7.93
N GLN A 59 0.16 -11.75 8.21
CA GLN A 59 0.79 -12.98 8.70
C GLN A 59 0.86 -14.01 7.58
N TYR A 60 2.05 -14.58 7.38
CA TYR A 60 2.31 -15.54 6.32
C TYR A 60 3.14 -16.73 6.83
N PRO A 61 2.79 -17.98 6.48
CA PRO A 61 3.55 -19.15 6.91
C PRO A 61 4.86 -19.29 6.11
N VAL A 62 5.93 -19.72 6.76
CA VAL A 62 7.21 -19.99 6.08
C VAL A 62 7.14 -21.14 5.08
N SER A 63 6.12 -22.01 5.21
CA SER A 63 5.82 -23.10 4.27
C SER A 63 4.98 -22.64 3.07
N GLY A 64 4.52 -21.39 3.06
CA GLY A 64 3.70 -20.85 1.97
C GLY A 64 4.46 -20.76 0.65
N VAL A 65 3.75 -20.94 -0.46
CA VAL A 65 4.34 -21.08 -1.81
C VAL A 65 5.25 -19.91 -2.19
N HIS A 66 4.87 -18.68 -1.82
CA HIS A 66 5.59 -17.46 -2.19
C HIS A 66 6.44 -16.89 -1.05
N TYR A 67 6.68 -17.66 0.03
CA TYR A 67 7.44 -17.15 1.18
C TYR A 67 8.85 -16.67 0.79
N ALA A 68 9.55 -17.42 -0.07
CA ALA A 68 10.90 -17.08 -0.50
C ALA A 68 10.99 -15.77 -1.31
N GLU A 69 9.88 -15.29 -1.85
CA GLU A 69 9.78 -14.07 -2.66
C GLU A 69 9.35 -12.86 -1.84
N ILE A 70 8.95 -13.08 -0.56
CA ILE A 70 8.55 -12.00 0.35
C ILE A 70 9.80 -11.34 0.93
N GLU A 71 10.17 -10.23 0.34
CA GLU A 71 11.34 -9.44 0.74
C GLU A 71 10.94 -7.99 1.06
N THR A 72 11.81 -7.34 1.83
CA THR A 72 11.67 -5.88 2.03
C THR A 72 11.72 -5.16 0.68
N ARG A 73 10.93 -4.09 0.55
CA ARG A 73 10.68 -3.29 -0.65
C ARG A 73 9.74 -3.92 -1.69
N CYS A 74 9.46 -5.23 -1.66
CA CYS A 74 8.36 -5.79 -2.45
C CYS A 74 7.04 -5.10 -2.11
N ILE A 75 6.07 -5.21 -3.01
CA ILE A 75 4.78 -4.54 -2.87
C ILE A 75 3.69 -5.59 -2.71
N VAL A 76 2.85 -5.41 -1.71
CA VAL A 76 1.63 -6.21 -1.50
C VAL A 76 0.44 -5.39 -1.99
N LEU A 77 -0.29 -5.92 -2.95
CA LEU A 77 -1.56 -5.34 -3.40
C LEU A 77 -2.68 -5.95 -2.56
N ALA A 78 -3.39 -5.12 -1.81
CA ALA A 78 -4.48 -5.54 -0.92
C ALA A 78 -5.68 -4.61 -1.02
N ILE A 79 -6.88 -5.10 -0.68
CA ILE A 79 -8.12 -4.31 -0.65
C ILE A 79 -8.32 -3.81 0.79
N PRO A 80 -8.23 -2.49 1.05
CA PRO A 80 -8.31 -1.93 2.41
C PRO A 80 -9.70 -2.07 3.04
N SER A 81 -10.73 -2.07 2.22
CA SER A 81 -12.11 -2.24 2.67
C SER A 81 -13.00 -2.70 1.52
N PRO A 82 -14.20 -3.27 1.80
CA PRO A 82 -15.14 -3.75 0.76
C PRO A 82 -15.57 -2.68 -0.25
N TYR A 83 -15.40 -1.42 0.09
CA TYR A 83 -15.83 -0.27 -0.73
C TYR A 83 -14.66 0.43 -1.43
N ARG A 84 -13.45 -0.07 -1.29
CA ARG A 84 -12.24 0.48 -1.89
C ARG A 84 -11.66 -0.46 -2.94
N LEU A 85 -11.01 0.13 -3.94
CA LEU A 85 -10.17 -0.63 -4.87
C LEU A 85 -8.92 -1.13 -4.15
N SER A 86 -8.28 -2.15 -4.70
CA SER A 86 -7.00 -2.64 -4.23
C SER A 86 -5.96 -1.51 -4.22
N GLN A 87 -5.17 -1.47 -3.15
CA GLN A 87 -4.13 -0.48 -2.91
C GLN A 87 -2.78 -1.16 -2.74
N PRO A 88 -1.70 -0.58 -3.25
CA PRO A 88 -0.36 -1.11 -3.12
C PRO A 88 0.30 -0.67 -1.82
N PHE A 89 0.91 -1.63 -1.10
CA PHE A 89 1.64 -1.40 0.14
C PHE A 89 3.07 -1.90 0.01
N ARG A 90 4.05 -1.06 0.25
CA ARG A 90 5.47 -1.42 0.21
C ARG A 90 5.92 -2.02 1.53
N ILE A 91 6.47 -3.23 1.47
CA ILE A 91 7.02 -3.93 2.63
C ILE A 91 8.24 -3.17 3.15
N TYR A 92 8.19 -2.77 4.41
CA TYR A 92 9.33 -2.15 5.08
C TYR A 92 9.96 -3.06 6.14
N ARG A 93 9.23 -4.08 6.61
CA ARG A 93 9.74 -5.02 7.61
C ARG A 93 9.09 -6.40 7.47
N VAL A 94 9.93 -7.44 7.58
CA VAL A 94 9.52 -8.83 7.76
C VAL A 94 10.17 -9.32 9.05
N THR A 95 9.39 -9.92 9.95
CA THR A 95 9.92 -10.42 11.23
C THR A 95 10.66 -11.74 11.05
N SER A 96 11.49 -12.10 12.03
CA SER A 96 11.96 -13.48 12.15
C SER A 96 10.76 -14.42 12.37
N PRO A 97 10.83 -15.66 11.83
CA PRO A 97 9.77 -16.64 12.03
C PRO A 97 9.55 -16.97 13.51
N LEU A 98 8.29 -16.94 13.93
CA LEU A 98 7.83 -17.44 15.21
C LEU A 98 6.78 -18.53 14.97
N ASN A 99 7.04 -19.75 15.48
CA ASN A 99 6.16 -20.91 15.24
C ASN A 99 5.83 -21.16 13.75
N GLY A 100 6.80 -20.91 12.86
CA GLY A 100 6.63 -21.11 11.42
C GLY A 100 5.83 -20.01 10.72
N VAL A 101 5.58 -18.87 11.37
CA VAL A 101 4.86 -17.72 10.81
C VAL A 101 5.73 -16.46 10.89
N VAL A 102 5.72 -15.66 9.84
CA VAL A 102 6.29 -14.32 9.82
C VAL A 102 5.20 -13.27 9.84
N THR A 103 5.48 -12.12 10.45
CA THR A 103 4.65 -10.93 10.34
C THR A 103 5.32 -9.94 9.39
N ILE A 104 4.56 -9.48 8.42
CA ILE A 104 4.99 -8.56 7.36
C ILE A 104 4.31 -7.23 7.62
N TYR A 105 5.10 -6.17 7.68
CA TYR A 105 4.63 -4.80 7.83
C TYR A 105 4.91 -4.05 6.55
N ALA A 106 3.88 -3.41 6.03
CA ALA A 106 3.96 -2.60 4.81
C ALA A 106 3.22 -1.29 4.99
N GLN A 107 3.69 -0.25 4.33
CA GLN A 107 3.06 1.07 4.29
C GLN A 107 2.55 1.37 2.90
N HIS A 108 1.48 2.15 2.79
CA HIS A 108 0.93 2.53 1.49
C HIS A 108 2.00 3.19 0.61
N ILE A 109 2.01 2.89 -0.68
CA ILE A 109 3.04 3.35 -1.62
C ILE A 109 3.18 4.89 -1.67
N SER A 110 2.15 5.66 -1.26
CA SER A 110 2.23 7.12 -1.17
C SER A 110 3.33 7.63 -0.22
N TYR A 111 3.77 6.81 0.73
CA TYR A 111 4.89 7.16 1.61
C TYR A 111 6.22 7.27 0.87
N ASP A 112 6.35 6.64 -0.30
CA ASP A 112 7.52 6.77 -1.16
C ASP A 112 7.72 8.23 -1.62
N LEU A 113 6.65 9.05 -1.64
CA LEU A 113 6.72 10.47 -1.99
C LEU A 113 7.60 11.28 -1.02
N SER A 114 7.69 10.86 0.24
CA SER A 114 8.53 11.53 1.23
C SER A 114 10.03 11.45 0.89
N GLY A 115 10.42 10.47 0.06
CA GLY A 115 11.79 10.30 -0.43
C GLY A 115 12.10 11.02 -1.74
N VAL A 116 11.15 11.78 -2.31
CA VAL A 116 11.33 12.51 -3.58
C VAL A 116 11.70 13.96 -3.29
N PRO A 117 12.98 14.37 -3.46
CA PRO A 117 13.37 15.77 -3.31
C PRO A 117 12.76 16.62 -4.42
N LEU A 118 12.34 17.83 -4.06
CA LEU A 118 11.82 18.83 -5.01
C LEU A 118 12.77 19.99 -5.11
N ASN A 119 13.03 20.46 -6.34
CA ASN A 119 13.67 21.75 -6.56
C ASN A 119 12.71 22.88 -6.13
N PRO A 120 13.23 23.97 -5.56
CA PRO A 120 12.40 25.12 -5.19
C PRO A 120 11.62 25.67 -6.38
N PHE A 121 10.34 25.96 -6.19
CA PHE A 121 9.50 26.60 -7.19
C PHE A 121 8.45 27.51 -6.56
N THR A 122 7.90 28.40 -7.35
CA THR A 122 6.73 29.23 -7.03
C THR A 122 5.59 28.90 -7.97
N ALA A 123 4.36 28.99 -7.50
CA ALA A 123 3.17 28.72 -8.29
C ALA A 123 2.09 29.76 -7.95
N SER A 124 1.32 30.18 -8.94
CA SER A 124 0.24 31.16 -8.80
C SER A 124 -1.13 30.52 -8.57
N SER A 125 -1.24 29.21 -8.79
CA SER A 125 -2.49 28.45 -8.61
C SER A 125 -2.22 27.01 -8.15
N ALA A 126 -3.25 26.37 -7.62
CA ALA A 126 -3.18 24.95 -7.23
C ALA A 126 -2.91 24.04 -8.44
N GLY A 127 -3.51 24.33 -9.60
CA GLY A 127 -3.25 23.59 -10.84
C GLY A 127 -1.80 23.68 -11.29
N GLU A 128 -1.23 24.88 -11.28
CA GLU A 128 0.19 25.10 -11.57
C GLU A 128 1.09 24.37 -10.56
N THR A 129 0.72 24.34 -9.28
CA THR A 129 1.44 23.61 -8.25
C THR A 129 1.53 22.13 -8.59
N MET A 130 0.43 21.49 -9.01
CA MET A 130 0.43 20.06 -9.38
C MET A 130 1.35 19.76 -10.56
N VAL A 131 1.35 20.60 -11.58
CA VAL A 131 2.26 20.48 -12.72
C VAL A 131 3.73 20.64 -12.28
N LYS A 132 4.01 21.61 -11.40
CA LYS A 132 5.37 21.87 -10.92
C LYS A 132 5.86 20.78 -9.98
N LEU A 133 5.03 20.18 -9.14
CA LEU A 133 5.39 19.01 -8.34
C LEU A 133 5.94 17.87 -9.21
N GLN A 134 5.33 17.65 -10.39
CA GLN A 134 5.80 16.65 -11.33
C GLN A 134 7.13 17.03 -12.00
N SER A 135 7.25 18.27 -12.47
CA SER A 135 8.40 18.72 -13.27
C SER A 135 9.62 19.09 -12.43
N GLN A 136 9.43 19.45 -11.15
CA GLN A 136 10.51 19.86 -10.24
C GLN A 136 11.01 18.73 -9.35
N ALA A 137 10.47 17.50 -9.51
CA ALA A 137 11.01 16.34 -8.84
C ALA A 137 12.47 16.10 -9.30
N ALA A 138 13.40 16.03 -8.35
CA ALA A 138 14.83 15.83 -8.63
C ALA A 138 15.14 14.40 -9.10
N ILE A 139 14.24 13.45 -8.84
CA ILE A 139 14.31 12.07 -9.31
C ILE A 139 12.99 11.68 -9.97
N ALA A 140 13.07 10.76 -10.95
CA ALA A 140 11.88 10.24 -11.60
C ALA A 140 10.94 9.57 -10.59
N SER A 141 9.66 9.95 -10.63
CA SER A 141 8.63 9.40 -9.77
C SER A 141 7.48 8.84 -10.60
N PRO A 142 6.94 7.65 -10.28
CA PRO A 142 5.78 7.09 -10.97
C PRO A 142 4.47 7.79 -10.61
N PHE A 143 4.48 8.63 -9.58
CA PHE A 143 3.28 9.34 -9.11
C PHE A 143 2.91 10.47 -10.05
N ARG A 144 1.60 10.68 -10.22
CA ARG A 144 1.03 11.80 -10.95
C ARG A 144 0.16 12.63 -10.01
N PHE A 145 0.26 13.95 -10.15
CA PHE A 145 -0.49 14.90 -9.36
C PHE A 145 -1.56 15.55 -10.23
N PHE A 146 -2.76 15.64 -9.71
CA PHE A 146 -3.88 16.31 -10.38
C PHE A 146 -4.80 16.98 -9.36
N ILE A 147 -5.61 17.89 -9.83
CA ILE A 147 -6.67 18.55 -9.07
C ILE A 147 -7.96 18.45 -9.88
N ASP A 148 -9.06 18.09 -9.24
CA ASP A 148 -10.37 17.96 -9.87
C ASP A 148 -11.17 19.26 -9.90
N LYS A 149 -10.69 20.29 -9.20
CA LYS A 149 -11.30 21.61 -9.14
C LYS A 149 -10.33 22.66 -9.65
N SER A 150 -10.80 23.49 -10.59
CA SER A 150 -10.16 24.76 -10.95
C SER A 150 -10.41 25.76 -9.81
N VAL A 151 -9.40 26.04 -9.03
CA VAL A 151 -9.43 27.08 -8.01
C VAL A 151 -8.58 28.25 -8.49
#